data_cb04fd2e7db66c7d233a612de74ffee4
#
_entry.id   cb04fd2e7db66c7d233a612de74ffee4
#
_cell.length_a   1.000
_cell.length_b   1.000
_cell.length_c   1.000
_cell.angle_alpha   90.00
_cell.angle_beta   90.00
_cell.angle_gamma   90.00
#
_symmetry.space_group_name_H-M   'P 1'
#
loop_
_entity.id
_entity.type
_entity.pdbx_description
1 polymer ?
#
loop_
_entity_poly.entity_id
_entity_poly.type
_entity_poly.pdbx_seq_one_letter_code
_entity_poly.pdbx_strand_id
1 'polypeptide(L)'
;MKNILCVKWGDKYTSEHVEKLKQQVEKNCSYDFNFYCLTDKPEKEYDIQLPTWMDEHYIPEKNFFWAYRKCYMFDQTKIFGAESADDEFLFFDIDVLIHNSIDPLWELPMDKPYIVRGWWNDIKNCQKNYGKLKSTPLNSSVIRWNGLQLKKVYNHIENNKHIIFFTYRTIDNYFNHFFYNIHNEEESFFRGYPEGMIYSWYKGNIFNEDMELKKLRKD
;
A
#
# COMPACT_ATOMS: atom_id res chain seq x y z
N MET A 1 -17.22 4.83 -8.11
CA MET A 1 -17.33 4.92 -6.63
C MET A 1 -15.94 5.12 -6.05
N LYS A 2 -15.79 5.87 -4.91
CA LYS A 2 -14.51 5.97 -4.19
C LYS A 2 -14.45 4.90 -3.12
N ASN A 3 -13.35 4.14 -3.08
CA ASN A 3 -13.14 3.05 -2.13
C ASN A 3 -11.80 3.21 -1.43
N ILE A 4 -11.79 3.12 -0.10
CA ILE A 4 -10.59 3.20 0.73
C ILE A 4 -10.32 1.82 1.32
N LEU A 5 -9.11 1.33 1.13
CA LEU A 5 -8.71 -0.02 1.49
C LEU A 5 -7.57 -0.02 2.51
N CYS A 6 -7.58 -1.00 3.39
CA CYS A 6 -6.41 -1.40 4.17
C CYS A 6 -6.30 -2.93 4.22
N VAL A 7 -5.17 -3.45 4.70
CA VAL A 7 -4.96 -4.90 4.86
C VAL A 7 -4.49 -5.18 6.27
N LYS A 8 -5.25 -6.01 7.00
CA LYS A 8 -4.90 -6.56 8.30
C LYS A 8 -4.65 -8.06 8.16
N TRP A 9 -3.48 -8.54 8.60
CA TRP A 9 -3.17 -9.95 8.59
C TRP A 9 -2.34 -10.35 9.82
N GLY A 10 -2.65 -11.52 10.38
CA GLY A 10 -2.00 -12.04 11.57
C GLY A 10 -2.31 -11.19 12.81
N ASP A 11 -1.44 -11.26 13.82
CA ASP A 11 -1.70 -10.71 15.15
C ASP A 11 -0.97 -9.38 15.43
N LYS A 12 -0.25 -8.83 14.43
CA LYS A 12 0.47 -7.55 14.61
C LYS A 12 -0.48 -6.37 14.80
N TYR A 13 -1.60 -6.38 14.11
CA TYR A 13 -2.62 -5.34 14.14
C TYR A 13 -3.94 -5.93 14.62
N THR A 14 -4.67 -5.18 15.44
CA THR A 14 -6.01 -5.53 15.90
C THR A 14 -7.09 -4.77 15.12
N SER A 15 -8.35 -5.15 15.30
CA SER A 15 -9.49 -4.43 14.72
C SER A 15 -9.59 -2.98 15.24
N GLU A 16 -9.08 -2.68 16.44
CA GLU A 16 -8.99 -1.30 16.95
C GLU A 16 -8.06 -0.42 16.13
N HIS A 17 -6.97 -1.00 15.60
CA HIS A 17 -6.04 -0.29 14.73
C HIS A 17 -6.69 0.09 13.40
N VAL A 18 -7.48 -0.82 12.85
CA VAL A 18 -8.26 -0.57 11.63
C VAL A 18 -9.30 0.51 11.87
N GLU A 19 -10.00 0.44 13.02
CA GLU A 19 -11.00 1.44 13.40
C GLU A 19 -10.40 2.84 13.55
N LYS A 20 -9.20 2.94 14.14
CA LYS A 20 -8.49 4.23 14.25
C LYS A 20 -8.12 4.78 12.87
N LEU A 21 -7.67 3.95 11.93
CA LEU A 21 -7.43 4.39 10.56
C LEU A 21 -8.72 4.87 9.90
N LYS A 22 -9.81 4.10 10.03
CA LYS A 22 -11.12 4.46 9.49
C LYS A 22 -11.60 5.82 10.01
N GLN A 23 -11.52 6.07 11.32
CA GLN A 23 -11.87 7.36 11.94
C GLN A 23 -11.01 8.52 11.41
N GLN A 24 -9.72 8.29 11.18
CA GLN A 24 -8.85 9.30 10.59
C GLN A 24 -9.24 9.62 9.15
N VAL A 25 -9.60 8.61 8.36
CA VAL A 25 -10.11 8.79 7.00
C VAL A 25 -11.42 9.57 7.03
N GLU A 26 -12.39 9.18 7.84
CA GLU A 26 -13.68 9.85 7.98
C GLU A 26 -13.53 11.33 8.37
N LYS A 27 -12.57 11.63 9.24
CA LYS A 27 -12.27 13.01 9.66
C LYS A 27 -11.64 13.85 8.56
N ASN A 28 -10.88 13.24 7.65
CA ASN A 28 -9.99 13.94 6.72
C ASN A 28 -10.37 13.77 5.24
N CYS A 29 -11.52 13.15 4.93
CA CYS A 29 -12.07 13.01 3.59
C CYS A 29 -13.41 13.72 3.49
N SER A 30 -13.56 14.63 2.53
CA SER A 30 -14.84 15.32 2.28
C SER A 30 -15.73 14.60 1.26
N TYR A 31 -15.19 13.60 0.57
CA TYR A 31 -15.94 12.81 -0.41
C TYR A 31 -16.67 11.65 0.24
N ASP A 32 -17.79 11.25 -0.36
CA ASP A 32 -18.42 9.97 -0.04
C ASP A 32 -17.53 8.81 -0.49
N PHE A 33 -17.33 7.84 0.39
CA PHE A 33 -16.50 6.68 0.12
C PHE A 33 -17.00 5.43 0.87
N ASN A 34 -16.61 4.27 0.36
CA ASN A 34 -16.69 3.03 1.11
C ASN A 34 -15.33 2.73 1.75
N PHE A 35 -15.33 2.19 2.97
CA PHE A 35 -14.12 1.72 3.65
C PHE A 35 -14.13 0.20 3.75
N TYR A 36 -13.01 -0.45 3.42
CA TYR A 36 -12.86 -1.89 3.49
C TYR A 36 -11.52 -2.30 4.09
N CYS A 37 -11.53 -3.36 4.88
CA CYS A 37 -10.34 -3.99 5.43
C CYS A 37 -10.26 -5.44 4.91
N LEU A 38 -9.23 -5.74 4.11
CA LEU A 38 -8.95 -7.12 3.73
C LEU A 38 -8.22 -7.79 4.90
N THR A 39 -8.78 -8.89 5.43
CA THR A 39 -8.24 -9.53 6.63
C THR A 39 -8.38 -11.05 6.60
N ASP A 40 -7.47 -11.74 7.28
CA ASP A 40 -7.56 -13.19 7.53
C ASP A 40 -8.58 -13.56 8.61
N LYS A 41 -9.01 -12.57 9.42
CA LYS A 41 -9.97 -12.73 10.52
C LYS A 41 -11.05 -11.65 10.45
N PRO A 42 -12.09 -11.80 9.59
CA PRO A 42 -13.19 -10.84 9.49
C PRO A 42 -13.99 -10.76 10.80
N GLU A 43 -14.20 -9.56 11.30
CA GLU A 43 -14.95 -9.30 12.54
C GLU A 43 -15.97 -8.16 12.41
N LYS A 44 -15.81 -7.32 11.38
CA LYS A 44 -16.61 -6.11 11.15
C LYS A 44 -17.32 -6.17 9.79
N GLU A 45 -18.36 -5.39 9.62
CA GLU A 45 -19.14 -5.32 8.38
C GLU A 45 -18.32 -4.86 7.16
N TYR A 46 -17.28 -4.08 7.39
CA TYR A 46 -16.36 -3.61 6.34
C TYR A 46 -15.19 -4.57 6.08
N ASP A 47 -15.12 -5.69 6.80
CA ASP A 47 -14.06 -6.67 6.62
C ASP A 47 -14.34 -7.60 5.43
N ILE A 48 -13.32 -7.81 4.62
CA ILE A 48 -13.34 -8.72 3.48
C ILE A 48 -12.30 -9.83 3.72
N GLN A 49 -12.73 -11.09 3.55
CA GLN A 49 -11.86 -12.23 3.75
C GLN A 49 -10.68 -12.21 2.76
N LEU A 50 -9.45 -12.19 3.28
CA LEU A 50 -8.25 -12.42 2.49
C LEU A 50 -8.21 -13.88 1.98
N PRO A 51 -7.85 -14.10 0.72
CA PRO A 51 -7.62 -15.45 0.23
C PRO A 51 -6.34 -16.05 0.81
N THR A 52 -6.29 -17.36 0.90
CA THR A 52 -5.18 -18.13 1.47
C THR A 52 -4.08 -18.46 0.45
N TRP A 53 -4.23 -18.08 -0.82
CA TRP A 53 -3.30 -18.46 -1.89
C TRP A 53 -1.84 -18.04 -1.68
N MET A 54 -1.57 -17.09 -0.77
CA MET A 54 -0.22 -16.70 -0.38
C MET A 54 0.33 -17.50 0.81
N ASP A 55 -0.50 -18.18 1.55
CA ASP A 55 -0.10 -18.82 2.81
C ASP A 55 0.78 -20.05 2.56
N GLU A 56 0.59 -20.77 1.45
CA GLU A 56 1.45 -21.86 1.01
C GLU A 56 2.91 -21.45 0.75
N HIS A 57 3.15 -20.16 0.51
CA HIS A 57 4.48 -19.59 0.27
C HIS A 57 5.02 -18.85 1.49
N TYR A 58 4.31 -18.89 2.61
CA TYR A 58 4.73 -18.23 3.83
C TYR A 58 5.92 -18.96 4.47
N ILE A 59 7.00 -18.23 4.69
CA ILE A 59 8.18 -18.70 5.40
C ILE A 59 8.30 -17.88 6.68
N PRO A 60 8.01 -18.46 7.87
CA PRO A 60 7.97 -17.72 9.14
C PRO A 60 9.24 -16.93 9.44
N GLU A 61 10.41 -17.49 9.11
CA GLU A 61 11.71 -16.88 9.35
C GLU A 61 12.01 -15.70 8.41
N LYS A 62 11.23 -15.57 7.35
CA LYS A 62 11.35 -14.49 6.35
C LYS A 62 10.13 -13.57 6.39
N ASN A 63 9.94 -12.88 7.49
CA ASN A 63 8.77 -12.04 7.85
C ASN A 63 8.35 -10.95 6.85
N PHE A 64 8.87 -10.96 5.61
CA PHE A 64 8.60 -9.89 4.65
C PHE A 64 7.51 -10.22 3.63
N PHE A 65 7.15 -11.49 3.49
CA PHE A 65 6.15 -11.95 2.52
C PHE A 65 4.73 -11.47 2.83
N TRP A 66 4.44 -11.17 4.08
CA TRP A 66 3.13 -10.68 4.48
C TRP A 66 2.71 -9.39 3.74
N ALA A 67 3.66 -8.54 3.34
CA ALA A 67 3.39 -7.32 2.58
C ALA A 67 2.81 -7.59 1.18
N TYR A 68 3.05 -8.76 0.59
CA TYR A 68 2.49 -9.15 -0.69
C TYR A 68 0.99 -9.42 -0.65
N ARG A 69 0.38 -9.60 0.53
CA ARG A 69 -1.07 -9.75 0.66
C ARG A 69 -1.84 -8.52 0.17
N LYS A 70 -1.21 -7.36 0.14
CA LYS A 70 -1.75 -6.15 -0.51
C LYS A 70 -2.08 -6.36 -1.97
N CYS A 71 -1.35 -7.25 -2.66
CA CYS A 71 -1.54 -7.46 -4.09
C CYS A 71 -2.92 -8.00 -4.44
N TYR A 72 -3.60 -8.64 -3.50
CA TYR A 72 -4.95 -9.13 -3.74
C TYR A 72 -5.91 -8.01 -4.13
N MET A 73 -5.76 -6.84 -3.53
CA MET A 73 -6.60 -5.68 -3.85
C MET A 73 -6.37 -5.10 -5.26
N PHE A 74 -5.29 -5.49 -5.95
CA PHE A 74 -4.95 -4.97 -7.28
C PHE A 74 -5.77 -5.57 -8.42
N ASP A 75 -6.49 -6.67 -8.17
CA ASP A 75 -7.59 -7.11 -9.02
C ASP A 75 -8.91 -6.95 -8.25
N GLN A 76 -9.39 -5.71 -8.17
CA GLN A 76 -10.61 -5.38 -7.44
C GLN A 76 -11.84 -6.15 -7.92
N THR A 77 -11.85 -6.61 -9.17
CA THR A 77 -12.96 -7.41 -9.69
C THR A 77 -13.11 -8.77 -9.01
N LYS A 78 -12.03 -9.27 -8.41
CA LYS A 78 -12.07 -10.49 -7.58
C LYS A 78 -12.69 -10.25 -6.19
N ILE A 79 -12.71 -8.99 -5.76
CA ILE A 79 -13.22 -8.59 -4.44
C ILE A 79 -14.65 -8.08 -4.55
N PHE A 80 -14.90 -7.18 -5.50
CA PHE A 80 -16.13 -6.40 -5.60
C PHE A 80 -16.99 -6.75 -6.82
N GLY A 81 -16.53 -7.65 -7.71
CA GLY A 81 -17.22 -7.98 -8.95
C GLY A 81 -16.83 -7.09 -10.14
N ALA A 82 -17.33 -7.43 -11.30
CA ALA A 82 -16.98 -6.76 -12.56
C ALA A 82 -17.41 -5.28 -12.60
N GLU A 83 -18.44 -4.92 -11.87
CA GLU A 83 -18.98 -3.55 -11.74
C GLU A 83 -17.99 -2.57 -11.11
N SER A 84 -16.97 -3.07 -10.39
CA SER A 84 -15.92 -2.24 -9.80
C SER A 84 -14.82 -1.82 -10.79
N ALA A 85 -14.92 -2.23 -12.06
CA ALA A 85 -13.87 -1.99 -13.06
C ALA A 85 -13.55 -0.51 -13.28
N ASP A 86 -14.51 0.39 -13.02
CA ASP A 86 -14.38 1.84 -13.19
C ASP A 86 -14.28 2.59 -11.85
N ASP A 87 -14.21 1.87 -10.74
CA ASP A 87 -14.14 2.46 -9.41
C ASP A 87 -12.75 3.06 -9.13
N GLU A 88 -12.73 3.98 -8.18
CA GLU A 88 -11.55 4.66 -7.69
C GLU A 88 -11.10 4.05 -6.37
N PHE A 89 -9.79 3.84 -6.20
CA PHE A 89 -9.23 3.17 -5.02
C PHE A 89 -8.09 3.96 -4.40
N LEU A 90 -8.09 3.99 -3.07
CA LEU A 90 -7.03 4.54 -2.26
C LEU A 90 -6.71 3.56 -1.13
N PHE A 91 -5.47 3.14 -1.05
CA PHE A 91 -4.99 2.22 -0.03
C PHE A 91 -4.12 2.95 0.99
N PHE A 92 -4.30 2.59 2.26
CA PHE A 92 -3.42 2.97 3.35
C PHE A 92 -2.93 1.75 4.13
N ASP A 93 -1.64 1.70 4.47
CA ASP A 93 -1.16 0.81 5.53
C ASP A 93 -1.79 1.22 6.86
N ILE A 94 -2.04 0.25 7.74
CA ILE A 94 -2.71 0.50 9.04
C ILE A 94 -1.87 1.42 9.95
N ASP A 95 -0.54 1.45 9.77
CA ASP A 95 0.38 2.30 10.53
C ASP A 95 0.58 3.70 9.93
N VAL A 96 -0.23 4.08 8.98
CA VAL A 96 -0.28 5.46 8.47
C VAL A 96 -1.10 6.32 9.44
N LEU A 97 -0.60 7.52 9.71
CA LEU A 97 -1.29 8.56 10.50
C LEU A 97 -1.64 9.71 9.56
N ILE A 98 -2.93 9.98 9.41
CA ILE A 98 -3.45 11.02 8.54
C ILE A 98 -3.59 12.34 9.34
N HIS A 99 -2.93 13.39 8.90
CA HIS A 99 -2.89 14.69 9.60
C HIS A 99 -3.81 15.73 8.98
N ASN A 100 -3.97 15.69 7.67
CA ASN A 100 -4.68 16.69 6.88
C ASN A 100 -5.64 16.03 5.91
N SER A 101 -6.41 16.85 5.17
CA SER A 101 -7.30 16.33 4.14
C SER A 101 -6.57 15.40 3.17
N ILE A 102 -7.20 14.26 2.87
CA ILE A 102 -6.78 13.32 1.82
C ILE A 102 -7.44 13.62 0.47
N ASP A 103 -8.28 14.62 0.39
CA ASP A 103 -8.99 15.00 -0.84
C ASP A 103 -8.04 15.25 -2.03
N PRO A 104 -6.86 15.89 -1.85
CA PRO A 104 -5.91 16.07 -2.93
C PRO A 104 -5.43 14.76 -3.58
N LEU A 105 -5.50 13.63 -2.87
CA LEU A 105 -5.16 12.33 -3.45
C LEU A 105 -6.21 11.86 -4.46
N TRP A 106 -7.48 12.27 -4.28
CA TRP A 106 -8.55 11.98 -5.22
C TRP A 106 -8.52 12.85 -6.47
N GLU A 107 -7.87 14.01 -6.40
CA GLU A 107 -7.76 14.99 -7.49
C GLU A 107 -6.54 14.75 -8.40
N LEU A 108 -5.69 13.78 -8.07
CA LEU A 108 -4.53 13.43 -8.89
C LEU A 108 -4.95 12.96 -10.29
N PRO A 109 -4.23 13.38 -11.35
CA PRO A 109 -4.45 12.84 -12.70
C PRO A 109 -4.28 11.33 -12.70
N MET A 110 -5.25 10.60 -13.30
CA MET A 110 -5.30 9.14 -13.22
C MET A 110 -4.95 8.42 -14.51
N ASP A 111 -4.02 8.96 -15.28
CA ASP A 111 -3.39 8.29 -16.41
C ASP A 111 -2.50 7.10 -15.97
N LYS A 112 -1.99 7.17 -14.73
CA LYS A 112 -1.17 6.13 -14.08
C LYS A 112 -1.57 5.97 -12.61
N PRO A 113 -1.34 4.78 -12.01
CA PRO A 113 -1.45 4.66 -10.55
C PRO A 113 -0.37 5.49 -9.86
N TYR A 114 -0.70 5.99 -8.66
CA TYR A 114 0.21 6.75 -7.82
C TYR A 114 0.69 5.92 -6.65
N ILE A 115 1.96 6.08 -6.30
CA ILE A 115 2.59 5.45 -5.13
C ILE A 115 3.45 6.49 -4.42
N VAL A 116 3.66 6.31 -3.12
CA VAL A 116 4.56 7.18 -2.37
C VAL A 116 5.97 7.06 -2.91
N ARG A 117 6.57 8.20 -3.20
CA ARG A 117 8.00 8.29 -3.45
C ARG A 117 8.73 8.37 -2.11
N GLY A 118 9.53 7.36 -1.84
CA GLY A 118 10.31 7.30 -0.61
C GLY A 118 11.43 8.34 -0.58
N TRP A 119 11.08 9.57 -0.28
CA TRP A 119 11.97 10.74 -0.26
C TRP A 119 13.12 10.63 0.76
N TRP A 120 12.98 9.77 1.75
CA TRP A 120 14.04 9.40 2.68
C TRP A 120 15.14 8.53 2.04
N ASN A 121 14.90 8.02 0.85
CA ASN A 121 15.84 7.30 0.02
C ASN A 121 16.09 8.11 -1.23
N ASP A 122 17.09 9.00 -1.23
CA ASP A 122 17.44 9.69 -2.46
C ASP A 122 17.91 8.70 -3.55
N ILE A 123 17.79 9.10 -4.80
CA ILE A 123 18.14 8.26 -5.95
C ILE A 123 19.61 7.81 -5.86
N LYS A 124 20.51 8.66 -5.38
CA LYS A 124 21.94 8.31 -5.26
C LYS A 124 22.15 7.21 -4.23
N ASN A 125 21.43 7.25 -3.10
CA ASN A 125 21.48 6.21 -2.10
C ASN A 125 20.84 4.91 -2.61
N CYS A 126 19.76 4.98 -3.36
CA CYS A 126 19.14 3.83 -4.02
C CYS A 126 20.09 3.20 -5.03
N GLN A 127 20.75 4.00 -5.86
CA GLN A 127 21.74 3.50 -6.84
C GLN A 127 22.96 2.87 -6.17
N LYS A 128 23.52 3.51 -5.12
CA LYS A 128 24.64 2.98 -4.33
C LYS A 128 24.30 1.64 -3.66
N ASN A 129 23.04 1.43 -3.34
CA ASN A 129 22.55 0.23 -2.69
C ASN A 129 21.80 -0.71 -3.66
N TYR A 130 21.93 -0.48 -4.97
CA TYR A 130 21.35 -1.35 -5.99
C TYR A 130 21.72 -2.82 -5.75
N GLY A 131 20.71 -3.68 -5.76
CA GLY A 131 20.87 -5.09 -5.40
C GLY A 131 20.89 -5.37 -3.89
N LYS A 132 20.99 -4.35 -3.02
CA LYS A 132 20.77 -4.50 -1.59
C LYS A 132 19.30 -4.23 -1.31
N LEU A 133 18.59 -5.25 -0.84
CA LEU A 133 17.14 -5.30 -0.66
C LEU A 133 16.54 -4.27 0.36
N LYS A 134 17.26 -3.22 0.74
CA LYS A 134 16.87 -2.33 1.84
C LYS A 134 16.47 -0.91 1.41
N SER A 135 16.78 -0.52 0.19
CA SER A 135 16.51 0.84 -0.27
C SER A 135 15.78 0.82 -1.60
N THR A 136 14.58 1.30 -1.62
CA THR A 136 13.79 1.54 -2.83
C THR A 136 13.24 2.96 -2.79
N PRO A 137 13.20 3.68 -3.92
CA PRO A 137 12.61 5.01 -3.98
C PRO A 137 11.10 5.00 -3.88
N LEU A 138 10.48 3.82 -3.83
CA LEU A 138 9.04 3.64 -3.69
C LEU A 138 8.69 3.11 -2.31
N ASN A 139 7.47 3.47 -1.88
CA ASN A 139 6.88 2.91 -0.67
C ASN A 139 5.39 2.64 -0.90
N SER A 140 4.96 1.42 -0.64
CA SER A 140 3.60 0.93 -0.90
C SER A 140 2.62 1.19 0.24
N SER A 141 2.95 2.07 1.18
CA SER A 141 2.04 2.36 2.31
C SER A 141 0.84 3.23 1.94
N VAL A 142 0.93 3.97 0.83
CA VAL A 142 -0.22 4.65 0.23
C VAL A 142 -0.16 4.48 -1.28
N ILE A 143 -1.24 3.96 -1.86
CA ILE A 143 -1.36 3.71 -3.30
C ILE A 143 -2.72 4.23 -3.76
N ARG A 144 -2.73 4.97 -4.87
CA ARG A 144 -3.95 5.47 -5.53
C ARG A 144 -4.02 4.93 -6.96
N TRP A 145 -5.15 4.35 -7.32
CA TRP A 145 -5.38 3.84 -8.68
C TRP A 145 -6.85 3.90 -9.07
N ASN A 146 -7.12 3.81 -10.37
CA ASN A 146 -8.46 3.70 -10.94
C ASN A 146 -8.63 2.38 -11.67
N GLY A 147 -9.82 1.85 -11.61
CA GLY A 147 -10.23 0.71 -12.41
C GLY A 147 -9.21 -0.41 -12.37
N LEU A 148 -8.94 -0.97 -13.52
CA LEU A 148 -8.06 -2.14 -13.70
C LEU A 148 -6.56 -1.79 -13.84
N GLN A 149 -6.15 -0.57 -13.49
CA GLN A 149 -4.76 -0.12 -13.69
C GLN A 149 -3.71 -1.05 -13.05
N LEU A 150 -4.00 -1.64 -11.90
CA LEU A 150 -3.10 -2.54 -11.19
C LEU A 150 -3.33 -4.03 -11.47
N LYS A 151 -4.35 -4.39 -12.25
CA LYS A 151 -4.67 -5.80 -12.55
C LYS A 151 -3.50 -6.57 -13.19
N LYS A 152 -2.71 -5.92 -14.04
CA LYS A 152 -1.51 -6.56 -14.61
C LYS A 152 -0.44 -6.89 -13.57
N VAL A 153 -0.35 -6.07 -12.51
CA VAL A 153 0.54 -6.34 -11.35
C VAL A 153 0.07 -7.58 -10.64
N TYR A 154 -1.23 -7.65 -10.33
CA TYR A 154 -1.84 -8.82 -9.72
C TYR A 154 -1.55 -10.08 -10.52
N ASN A 155 -1.88 -10.08 -11.81
CA ASN A 155 -1.69 -11.23 -12.69
C ASN A 155 -0.22 -11.67 -12.78
N HIS A 156 0.71 -10.71 -12.84
CA HIS A 156 2.14 -11.05 -12.89
C HIS A 156 2.61 -11.70 -11.59
N ILE A 157 2.19 -11.19 -10.44
CA ILE A 157 2.55 -11.77 -9.14
C ILE A 157 1.90 -13.13 -8.97
N GLU A 158 0.60 -13.27 -9.26
CA GLU A 158 -0.13 -14.54 -9.13
C GLU A 158 0.51 -15.65 -9.96
N ASN A 159 0.87 -15.35 -11.20
CA ASN A 159 1.46 -16.34 -12.11
C ASN A 159 2.93 -16.69 -11.80
N ASN A 160 3.65 -15.81 -11.11
CA ASN A 160 5.08 -15.95 -10.84
C ASN A 160 5.44 -15.90 -9.35
N LYS A 161 4.46 -16.07 -8.45
CA LYS A 161 4.64 -15.88 -7.00
C LYS A 161 5.80 -16.67 -6.42
N HIS A 162 5.99 -17.91 -6.86
CA HIS A 162 7.06 -18.81 -6.41
C HIS A 162 8.47 -18.28 -6.75
N ILE A 163 8.62 -17.44 -7.78
CA ILE A 163 9.89 -16.77 -8.11
C ILE A 163 9.96 -15.41 -7.44
N ILE A 164 8.88 -14.62 -7.54
CA ILE A 164 8.83 -13.25 -7.05
C ILE A 164 9.09 -13.20 -5.54
N PHE A 165 8.46 -14.06 -4.76
CA PHE A 165 8.60 -14.07 -3.31
C PHE A 165 10.00 -14.50 -2.83
N PHE A 166 10.72 -15.28 -3.63
CA PHE A 166 12.10 -15.63 -3.34
C PHE A 166 13.10 -14.58 -3.81
N THR A 167 12.76 -13.84 -4.87
CA THR A 167 13.67 -12.87 -5.48
C THR A 167 13.58 -11.50 -4.80
N TYR A 168 12.36 -11.06 -4.50
CA TYR A 168 12.12 -9.72 -3.95
C TYR A 168 11.65 -9.82 -2.50
N ARG A 169 12.41 -9.19 -1.63
CA ARG A 169 12.14 -9.20 -0.19
C ARG A 169 10.82 -8.52 0.17
N THR A 170 10.47 -7.44 -0.54
CA THR A 170 9.26 -6.66 -0.31
C THR A 170 8.58 -6.33 -1.63
N ILE A 171 7.30 -6.01 -1.56
CA ILE A 171 6.56 -5.51 -2.70
C ILE A 171 7.16 -4.20 -3.26
N ASP A 172 7.74 -3.35 -2.40
CA ASP A 172 8.40 -2.12 -2.81
C ASP A 172 9.62 -2.41 -3.70
N ASN A 173 10.41 -3.44 -3.36
CA ASN A 173 11.53 -3.89 -4.21
C ASN A 173 11.05 -4.42 -5.55
N TYR A 174 9.95 -5.18 -5.55
CA TYR A 174 9.33 -5.68 -6.75
C TYR A 174 8.86 -4.53 -7.66
N PHE A 175 8.13 -3.55 -7.12
CA PHE A 175 7.69 -2.39 -7.88
C PHE A 175 8.86 -1.60 -8.47
N ASN A 176 9.88 -1.36 -7.66
CA ASN A 176 11.06 -0.63 -8.14
C ASN A 176 11.75 -1.33 -9.30
N HIS A 177 11.76 -2.65 -9.30
CA HIS A 177 12.47 -3.42 -10.32
C HIS A 177 11.66 -3.59 -11.61
N PHE A 178 10.36 -3.86 -11.50
CA PHE A 178 9.54 -4.21 -12.65
C PHE A 178 8.67 -3.08 -13.20
N PHE A 179 8.23 -2.17 -12.35
CA PHE A 179 7.18 -1.22 -12.72
C PHE A 179 7.58 0.24 -12.54
N TYR A 180 8.74 0.52 -11.99
CA TYR A 180 9.19 1.88 -11.76
C TYR A 180 10.53 2.14 -12.43
N ASN A 181 10.57 3.14 -13.31
CA ASN A 181 11.80 3.71 -13.81
C ASN A 181 12.15 4.95 -12.97
N ILE A 182 13.15 4.81 -12.12
CA ILE A 182 13.57 5.89 -11.21
C ILE A 182 14.22 7.08 -11.92
N HIS A 183 14.63 6.90 -13.17
CA HIS A 183 15.30 7.92 -13.96
C HIS A 183 14.36 8.70 -14.87
N ASN A 184 13.18 8.17 -15.18
CA ASN A 184 12.21 8.77 -16.07
C ASN A 184 10.78 8.52 -15.58
N GLU A 185 10.16 9.53 -14.95
CA GLU A 185 8.81 9.42 -14.42
C GLU A 185 7.74 9.26 -15.53
N GLU A 186 7.99 9.77 -16.72
CA GLU A 186 7.06 9.64 -17.86
C GLU A 186 6.95 8.18 -18.33
N GLU A 187 8.05 7.44 -18.31
CA GLU A 187 8.09 6.02 -18.68
C GLU A 187 7.70 5.10 -17.52
N SER A 188 7.69 5.62 -16.29
CA SER A 188 7.35 4.86 -15.10
C SER A 188 5.92 4.33 -15.15
N PHE A 189 5.73 3.11 -14.65
CA PHE A 189 4.40 2.54 -14.47
C PHE A 189 3.62 3.27 -13.37
N PHE A 190 4.29 3.61 -12.29
CA PHE A 190 3.73 4.42 -11.22
C PHE A 190 4.19 5.88 -11.34
N ARG A 191 3.33 6.79 -10.95
CA ARG A 191 3.72 8.17 -10.68
C ARG A 191 3.96 8.34 -9.19
N GLY A 192 5.13 8.83 -8.83
CA GLY A 192 5.44 9.21 -7.46
C GLY A 192 4.77 10.52 -7.08
N TYR A 193 4.20 10.62 -5.89
CA TYR A 193 3.72 11.88 -5.36
C TYR A 193 4.46 12.26 -4.07
N PRO A 194 4.59 13.57 -3.80
CA PRO A 194 5.26 14.04 -2.60
C PRO A 194 4.46 13.61 -1.36
N GLU A 195 5.19 13.16 -0.38
CA GLU A 195 4.69 12.74 0.91
C GLU A 195 4.74 13.84 1.95
N GLY A 196 4.29 13.52 3.14
CA GLY A 196 4.66 14.22 4.37
C GLY A 196 3.82 15.40 4.77
N MET A 197 2.90 15.87 3.92
CA MET A 197 1.95 16.94 4.29
C MET A 197 0.59 16.38 4.71
N ILE A 198 0.22 15.20 4.23
CA ILE A 198 -1.08 14.57 4.45
C ILE A 198 -1.00 13.53 5.56
N TYR A 199 0.08 12.76 5.59
CA TYR A 199 0.24 11.64 6.52
C TYR A 199 1.69 11.46 6.98
N SER A 200 1.85 10.66 8.03
CA SER A 200 3.14 10.17 8.54
C SER A 200 2.98 8.73 9.04
N TRP A 201 4.05 8.16 9.58
CA TRP A 201 4.00 6.82 10.17
C TRP A 201 4.28 6.87 11.66
N TYR A 202 3.69 5.94 12.39
CA TYR A 202 4.02 5.73 13.79
C TYR A 202 5.41 5.10 13.93
N LYS A 203 6.15 5.53 14.96
CA LYS A 203 7.43 4.95 15.34
C LYS A 203 7.22 3.93 16.46
N GLY A 204 7.68 2.69 16.26
CA GLY A 204 7.58 1.66 17.31
C GLY A 204 6.21 0.99 17.39
N ASN A 205 5.70 0.75 18.59
CA ASN A 205 4.37 0.20 18.81
C ASN A 205 3.30 1.22 18.44
N ILE A 206 2.43 0.86 17.55
CA ILE A 206 1.61 1.74 16.74
C ILE A 206 0.60 2.55 17.54
N PHE A 207 0.31 2.22 18.80
CA PHE A 207 -0.83 2.81 19.53
C PHE A 207 -0.59 3.02 21.03
N ASN A 208 0.65 3.26 21.43
CA ASN A 208 0.91 3.81 22.75
C ASN A 208 0.53 5.30 22.75
N GLU A 209 -0.21 5.78 23.75
CA GLU A 209 -0.67 7.17 23.82
C GLU A 209 0.46 8.20 23.86
N ASP A 210 1.68 7.77 24.27
CA ASP A 210 2.91 8.58 24.34
C ASP A 210 3.78 8.51 23.07
N MET A 211 3.24 8.05 21.93
CA MET A 211 4.05 7.83 20.74
C MET A 211 4.47 9.12 20.05
N GLU A 212 5.76 9.34 19.99
CA GLU A 212 6.35 10.24 19.02
C GLU A 212 6.04 9.77 17.59
N LEU A 213 5.43 10.67 16.83
CA LEU A 213 5.31 10.52 15.39
C LEU A 213 6.69 10.29 14.80
N LYS A 214 6.82 9.27 13.97
CA LYS A 214 8.01 9.11 13.15
C LYS A 214 8.06 10.29 12.19
N LYS A 215 8.65 11.38 12.62
CA LYS A 215 9.06 12.44 11.71
C LYS A 215 10.09 11.80 10.80
N LEU A 216 9.67 11.52 9.60
CA LEU A 216 10.58 11.21 8.53
C LEU A 216 11.30 12.53 8.24
N ARG A 217 12.49 12.69 8.81
CA ARG A 217 13.30 13.87 8.54
C ARG A 217 13.98 13.70 7.18
N LYS A 218 13.94 14.79 6.41
CA LYS A 218 15.06 15.13 5.55
C LYS A 218 16.22 15.47 6.49
N ASP A 219 17.19 14.61 6.60
CA ASP A 219 18.54 14.97 6.98
C ASP A 219 19.43 14.81 5.76
#